data_fc9eee688049502a6a3c03af8b8000ff
#
_entry.id   fc9eee688049502a6a3c03af8b8000ff
#
_cell.length_a   1.000
_cell.length_b   1.000
_cell.length_c   1.000
_cell.angle_alpha   90.00
_cell.angle_beta   90.00
_cell.angle_gamma   90.00
#
_symmetry.space_group_name_H-M   'P 1'
#
loop_
_entity.id
_entity.type
_entity.pdbx_description
1 polymer ?
#
loop_
_entity_poly.entity_id
_entity_poly.type
_entity_poly.pdbx_seq_one_letter_code
_entity_poly.pdbx_strand_id
1 'polypeptide(L)'
;MRGEPRTLIDKLWDSHAIVRRESGDTLLFIDRHLLHEGSFHAFEQLKRRGGKVARPDLSFAVADHYVPTRGRSAPIADPAIARMVELIGTNARERGILLFGLDDPRQGIVHVTMPEQGLTLPGLTLVCGDSHTSTHGAFGAYAFGIGASEVAHVLMTQAIWQKKPKRMRVRVEGKISPGIGAKDIALTIIAKIGADGAQGHAVEYAGAAVRALSMEGRMTLCNLSIEAGARNGLVAPDETTFAYLEGRPFAPQGEAWVRAIDDWSKLASDADAAFDREVTLAAEEITPTVTWGTSPEQALPIDAAIPDPASVAHPARAAAINDAIAYMGLRPGMKLTAIAIDRVFIGSCTNARIEDLRAAAAVLAGRRAKVPGLVSPGSSAVKRQAEEEGLDRIFREAGLEFADAGCSMCVGINGDLVPPGERCASTTNRNFKGRQGPRARTHLMSPAMAAAAAVTGHLADMRELVKGRI
;
A
#
# COMPACT_ATOMS: atom_id res chain seq x y z
N MET A 1 26.36 -31.34 -7.24
CA MET A 1 26.60 -29.94 -7.72
C MET A 1 25.58 -29.06 -7.03
N ARG A 2 25.99 -28.04 -6.28
CA ARG A 2 25.04 -27.02 -5.79
C ARG A 2 24.55 -26.29 -7.03
N GLY A 3 23.22 -26.16 -7.19
CA GLY A 3 22.63 -25.36 -8.27
C GLY A 3 23.09 -23.90 -8.18
N GLU A 4 22.87 -23.11 -9.23
CA GLU A 4 23.15 -21.66 -9.19
C GLU A 4 22.36 -20.99 -8.05
N PRO A 5 22.99 -20.04 -7.29
CA PRO A 5 22.30 -19.31 -6.24
C PRO A 5 21.10 -18.55 -6.79
N ARG A 6 19.96 -18.59 -6.10
CA ARG A 6 18.66 -18.09 -6.55
C ARG A 6 18.13 -17.02 -5.61
N THR A 7 17.57 -15.95 -6.18
CA THR A 7 16.83 -14.94 -5.42
C THR A 7 15.44 -15.45 -5.04
N LEU A 8 14.78 -14.78 -4.10
CA LEU A 8 13.39 -15.05 -3.73
C LEU A 8 12.48 -15.04 -4.98
N ILE A 9 12.63 -14.03 -5.85
CA ILE A 9 11.81 -13.95 -7.08
C ILE A 9 12.13 -15.10 -8.05
N ASP A 10 13.38 -15.58 -8.14
CA ASP A 10 13.71 -16.73 -8.98
C ASP A 10 12.99 -17.99 -8.49
N LYS A 11 12.98 -18.22 -7.17
CA LYS A 11 12.31 -19.36 -6.53
C LYS A 11 10.80 -19.32 -6.77
N LEU A 12 10.16 -18.14 -6.54
CA LEU A 12 8.74 -17.93 -6.77
C LEU A 12 8.35 -18.11 -8.24
N TRP A 13 9.14 -17.52 -9.14
CA TRP A 13 8.88 -17.62 -10.57
C TRP A 13 8.94 -19.04 -11.10
N ASP A 14 9.99 -19.76 -10.74
CA ASP A 14 10.22 -21.10 -11.29
C ASP A 14 9.25 -22.14 -10.74
N SER A 15 8.77 -21.97 -9.49
CA SER A 15 7.76 -22.87 -8.89
C SER A 15 6.37 -22.72 -9.52
N HIS A 16 6.08 -21.57 -10.18
CA HIS A 16 4.77 -21.29 -10.79
C HIS A 16 4.79 -21.31 -12.33
N ALA A 17 5.97 -21.53 -12.94
CA ALA A 17 6.10 -21.56 -14.38
C ALA A 17 5.48 -22.84 -14.97
N ILE A 18 4.41 -22.71 -15.74
CA ILE A 18 3.75 -23.82 -16.46
C ILE A 18 4.49 -24.09 -17.76
N VAL A 19 4.74 -23.06 -18.56
CA VAL A 19 5.43 -23.14 -19.85
C VAL A 19 6.17 -21.85 -20.17
N ARG A 20 7.31 -21.98 -20.84
CA ARG A 20 8.12 -20.84 -21.32
C ARG A 20 8.15 -20.84 -22.84
N ARG A 21 7.98 -19.66 -23.45
CA ARG A 21 8.11 -19.44 -24.89
C ARG A 21 9.53 -19.02 -25.24
N GLU A 22 9.90 -19.20 -26.50
CA GLU A 22 11.19 -18.70 -27.04
C GLU A 22 11.30 -17.17 -26.94
N SER A 23 10.19 -16.45 -26.97
CA SER A 23 10.11 -15.00 -26.72
C SER A 23 10.53 -14.57 -25.31
N GLY A 24 10.73 -15.51 -24.38
CA GLY A 24 11.00 -15.25 -22.96
C GLY A 24 9.75 -15.07 -22.11
N ASP A 25 8.54 -15.06 -22.70
CA ASP A 25 7.31 -15.03 -21.95
C ASP A 25 7.06 -16.36 -21.23
N THR A 26 6.58 -16.31 -20.00
CA THR A 26 6.27 -17.48 -19.18
C THR A 26 4.80 -17.44 -18.80
N LEU A 27 4.11 -18.56 -18.98
CA LEU A 27 2.78 -18.75 -18.42
C LEU A 27 2.92 -19.15 -16.95
N LEU A 28 2.42 -18.30 -16.05
CA LEU A 28 2.45 -18.53 -14.62
C LEU A 28 1.09 -19.01 -14.12
N PHE A 29 1.08 -19.99 -13.23
CA PHE A 29 -0.08 -20.34 -12.43
C PHE A 29 -0.31 -19.24 -11.38
N ILE A 30 -1.57 -18.93 -11.07
CA ILE A 30 -1.95 -17.94 -10.06
C ILE A 30 -2.66 -18.63 -8.90
N ASP A 31 -2.06 -18.58 -7.71
CA ASP A 31 -2.62 -19.24 -6.52
C ASP A 31 -3.79 -18.48 -5.90
N ARG A 32 -3.80 -17.14 -6.02
CA ARG A 32 -4.88 -16.30 -5.49
C ARG A 32 -5.22 -15.19 -6.47
N HIS A 33 -6.49 -15.07 -6.79
CA HIS A 33 -7.03 -13.98 -7.59
C HIS A 33 -7.93 -13.11 -6.71
N LEU A 34 -7.48 -11.90 -6.40
CA LEU A 34 -8.23 -10.95 -5.61
C LEU A 34 -9.06 -10.03 -6.51
N LEU A 35 -10.28 -9.77 -6.09
CA LEU A 35 -11.28 -9.03 -6.85
C LEU A 35 -11.90 -7.93 -5.97
N HIS A 36 -12.21 -6.81 -6.58
CA HIS A 36 -12.96 -5.71 -5.99
C HIS A 36 -13.93 -5.15 -7.04
N GLU A 37 -14.67 -4.09 -6.74
CA GLU A 37 -15.71 -3.56 -7.62
C GLU A 37 -15.20 -3.22 -9.03
N GLY A 38 -13.94 -2.73 -9.14
CA GLY A 38 -13.30 -2.47 -10.45
C GLY A 38 -13.18 -3.69 -11.36
N SER A 39 -13.36 -4.90 -10.83
CA SER A 39 -13.36 -6.13 -11.62
C SER A 39 -14.63 -6.32 -12.48
N PHE A 40 -15.63 -5.42 -12.39
CA PHE A 40 -16.90 -5.56 -13.14
C PHE A 40 -16.68 -5.67 -14.66
N HIS A 41 -15.73 -4.95 -15.23
CA HIS A 41 -15.38 -5.05 -16.66
C HIS A 41 -14.90 -6.46 -17.05
N ALA A 42 -14.15 -7.12 -16.18
CA ALA A 42 -13.68 -8.48 -16.41
C ALA A 42 -14.84 -9.48 -16.40
N PHE A 43 -15.78 -9.33 -15.45
CA PHE A 43 -16.99 -10.14 -15.40
C PHE A 43 -17.91 -9.95 -16.62
N GLU A 44 -18.02 -8.72 -17.14
CA GLU A 44 -18.73 -8.45 -18.39
C GLU A 44 -18.06 -9.13 -19.60
N GLN A 45 -16.71 -9.08 -19.67
CA GLN A 45 -15.97 -9.80 -20.72
C GLN A 45 -16.18 -11.32 -20.62
N LEU A 46 -16.13 -11.86 -19.41
CA LEU A 46 -16.40 -13.27 -19.13
C LEU A 46 -17.79 -13.66 -19.65
N LYS A 47 -18.83 -12.89 -19.29
CA LYS A 47 -20.22 -13.10 -19.73
C LYS A 47 -20.34 -13.06 -21.26
N ARG A 48 -19.78 -12.04 -21.91
CA ARG A 48 -19.82 -11.92 -23.40
C ARG A 48 -19.16 -13.08 -24.12
N ARG A 49 -18.13 -13.69 -23.51
CA ARG A 49 -17.43 -14.86 -24.08
C ARG A 49 -18.06 -16.20 -23.71
N GLY A 50 -19.17 -16.22 -22.95
CA GLY A 50 -19.76 -17.45 -22.42
C GLY A 50 -18.81 -18.23 -21.50
N GLY A 51 -17.81 -17.55 -20.93
CA GLY A 51 -16.79 -18.16 -20.10
C GLY A 51 -17.27 -18.43 -18.67
N LYS A 52 -16.58 -19.36 -18.01
CA LYS A 52 -16.78 -19.69 -16.59
C LYS A 52 -15.52 -19.34 -15.80
N VAL A 53 -15.68 -19.11 -14.50
CA VAL A 53 -14.52 -19.00 -13.58
C VAL A 53 -13.93 -20.40 -13.41
N ALA A 54 -12.63 -20.52 -13.70
CA ALA A 54 -11.95 -21.82 -13.67
C ALA A 54 -11.77 -22.35 -12.24
N ARG A 55 -11.40 -21.47 -11.31
CA ARG A 55 -11.11 -21.81 -9.91
C ARG A 55 -11.77 -20.79 -8.97
N PRO A 56 -13.08 -20.90 -8.72
CA PRO A 56 -13.76 -20.02 -7.75
C PRO A 56 -13.18 -20.10 -6.35
N ASP A 57 -12.68 -21.27 -5.96
CA ASP A 57 -12.02 -21.55 -4.69
C ASP A 57 -10.67 -20.84 -4.50
N LEU A 58 -10.05 -20.36 -5.57
CA LEU A 58 -8.82 -19.55 -5.55
C LEU A 58 -9.09 -18.05 -5.83
N SER A 59 -10.36 -17.67 -5.99
CA SER A 59 -10.79 -16.29 -6.25
C SER A 59 -11.51 -15.73 -5.02
N PHE A 60 -11.15 -14.52 -4.60
CA PHE A 60 -11.68 -13.88 -3.40
C PHE A 60 -12.07 -12.45 -3.71
N ALA A 61 -13.27 -12.04 -3.34
CA ALA A 61 -13.80 -10.72 -3.62
C ALA A 61 -14.02 -9.91 -2.33
N VAL A 62 -13.90 -8.61 -2.42
CA VAL A 62 -14.19 -7.68 -1.32
C VAL A 62 -14.85 -6.42 -1.85
N ALA A 63 -15.77 -5.85 -1.10
CA ALA A 63 -16.28 -4.51 -1.31
C ALA A 63 -15.30 -3.50 -0.70
N ASP A 64 -14.66 -2.69 -1.53
CA ASP A 64 -13.45 -1.93 -1.18
C ASP A 64 -13.51 -0.44 -1.56
N HIS A 65 -13.47 -0.15 -2.89
CA HIS A 65 -13.22 1.20 -3.40
C HIS A 65 -14.46 2.12 -3.41
N TYR A 66 -15.63 1.53 -3.62
CA TYR A 66 -16.90 2.26 -3.77
C TYR A 66 -17.74 2.29 -2.50
N VAL A 67 -17.27 1.62 -1.44
CA VAL A 67 -18.04 1.56 -0.19
C VAL A 67 -18.07 2.92 0.51
N PRO A 68 -19.24 3.34 1.03
CA PRO A 68 -19.31 4.55 1.84
C PRO A 68 -18.54 4.34 3.15
N THR A 69 -17.84 5.37 3.58
CA THR A 69 -17.17 5.42 4.89
C THR A 69 -17.98 6.20 5.93
N ARG A 70 -19.13 6.71 5.51
CA ARG A 70 -20.11 7.40 6.35
C ARG A 70 -21.51 6.89 6.08
N GLY A 71 -22.36 6.86 7.09
CA GLY A 71 -23.79 6.57 6.92
C GLY A 71 -24.10 5.17 6.37
N ARG A 72 -23.30 4.16 6.67
CA ARG A 72 -23.48 2.78 6.16
C ARG A 72 -24.81 2.12 6.51
N SER A 73 -25.50 2.61 7.53
CA SER A 73 -26.85 2.16 7.90
C SER A 73 -27.94 2.61 6.92
N ALA A 74 -27.66 3.59 6.06
CA ALA A 74 -28.56 4.08 5.05
C ALA A 74 -28.20 3.53 3.66
N PRO A 75 -29.16 3.45 2.71
CA PRO A 75 -28.86 3.11 1.32
C PRO A 75 -27.83 4.08 0.72
N ILE A 76 -26.96 3.55 -0.16
CA ILE A 76 -25.96 4.35 -0.87
C ILE A 76 -26.70 5.38 -1.76
N ALA A 77 -26.52 6.66 -1.49
CA ALA A 77 -27.29 7.73 -2.14
C ALA A 77 -26.97 7.91 -3.63
N ASP A 78 -25.70 7.70 -4.03
CA ASP A 78 -25.31 7.77 -5.44
C ASP A 78 -25.64 6.44 -6.13
N PRO A 79 -26.55 6.44 -7.14
CA PRO A 79 -26.97 5.21 -7.82
C PRO A 79 -25.84 4.51 -8.58
N ALA A 80 -24.82 5.25 -9.08
CA ALA A 80 -23.68 4.66 -9.77
C ALA A 80 -22.76 3.92 -8.78
N ILE A 81 -22.51 4.52 -7.63
CA ILE A 81 -21.75 3.88 -6.54
C ILE A 81 -22.51 2.65 -6.01
N ALA A 82 -23.81 2.79 -5.72
CA ALA A 82 -24.66 1.68 -5.28
C ALA A 82 -24.61 0.50 -6.26
N ARG A 83 -24.68 0.79 -7.56
CA ARG A 83 -24.60 -0.20 -8.62
C ARG A 83 -23.28 -0.95 -8.63
N MET A 84 -22.15 -0.28 -8.38
CA MET A 84 -20.84 -0.92 -8.35
C MET A 84 -20.70 -1.90 -7.17
N VAL A 85 -21.19 -1.51 -5.99
CA VAL A 85 -21.19 -2.36 -4.79
C VAL A 85 -22.15 -3.56 -4.98
N GLU A 86 -23.30 -3.36 -5.61
CA GLU A 86 -24.23 -4.46 -5.95
C GLU A 86 -23.64 -5.46 -6.94
N LEU A 87 -22.94 -4.95 -7.98
CA LEU A 87 -22.36 -5.76 -9.05
C LEU A 87 -21.31 -6.74 -8.53
N ILE A 88 -20.42 -6.32 -7.62
CA ILE A 88 -19.43 -7.26 -7.06
C ILE A 88 -20.13 -8.38 -6.30
N GLY A 89 -21.19 -8.07 -5.54
CA GLY A 89 -22.00 -9.04 -4.83
C GLY A 89 -22.69 -10.05 -5.76
N THR A 90 -23.33 -9.57 -6.82
CA THR A 90 -24.01 -10.40 -7.81
C THR A 90 -23.02 -11.27 -8.57
N ASN A 91 -21.92 -10.70 -9.06
CA ASN A 91 -20.90 -11.42 -9.79
C ASN A 91 -20.24 -12.53 -8.96
N ALA A 92 -19.91 -12.26 -7.69
CA ALA A 92 -19.33 -13.25 -6.80
C ALA A 92 -20.30 -14.42 -6.53
N ARG A 93 -21.56 -14.11 -6.19
CA ARG A 93 -22.59 -15.10 -5.89
C ARG A 93 -22.88 -16.03 -7.08
N GLU A 94 -23.10 -15.45 -8.27
CA GLU A 94 -23.38 -16.21 -9.49
C GLU A 94 -22.26 -17.18 -9.89
N ARG A 95 -21.03 -16.93 -9.41
CA ARG A 95 -19.83 -17.69 -9.80
C ARG A 95 -19.21 -18.49 -8.67
N GLY A 96 -19.84 -18.52 -7.50
CA GLY A 96 -19.35 -19.27 -6.35
C GLY A 96 -18.04 -18.71 -5.75
N ILE A 97 -17.78 -17.43 -5.92
CA ILE A 97 -16.59 -16.74 -5.37
C ILE A 97 -16.91 -16.27 -3.95
N LEU A 98 -15.99 -16.50 -3.00
CA LEU A 98 -16.11 -15.99 -1.65
C LEU A 98 -16.01 -14.45 -1.67
N LEU A 99 -17.02 -13.80 -1.08
CA LEU A 99 -17.12 -12.34 -1.00
C LEU A 99 -17.15 -11.87 0.45
N PHE A 100 -16.30 -10.89 0.79
CA PHE A 100 -16.42 -10.06 1.97
C PHE A 100 -17.17 -8.77 1.58
N GLY A 101 -18.49 -8.84 1.58
CA GLY A 101 -19.39 -7.75 1.18
C GLY A 101 -19.46 -6.62 2.21
N LEU A 102 -20.28 -5.61 1.92
CA LEU A 102 -20.38 -4.40 2.76
C LEU A 102 -20.76 -4.70 4.22
N ASP A 103 -21.64 -5.67 4.43
CA ASP A 103 -22.13 -6.06 5.77
C ASP A 103 -21.30 -7.20 6.40
N ASP A 104 -20.28 -7.72 5.71
CA ASP A 104 -19.41 -8.76 6.26
C ASP A 104 -18.47 -8.17 7.31
N PRO A 105 -18.36 -8.74 8.51
CA PRO A 105 -17.46 -8.25 9.55
C PRO A 105 -15.97 -8.27 9.16
N ARG A 106 -15.62 -8.93 8.06
CA ARG A 106 -14.27 -8.98 7.47
C ARG A 106 -14.09 -7.98 6.33
N GLN A 107 -15.12 -7.17 6.01
CA GLN A 107 -15.03 -6.16 4.95
C GLN A 107 -13.91 -5.17 5.23
N GLY A 108 -13.26 -4.70 4.16
CA GLY A 108 -12.20 -3.69 4.22
C GLY A 108 -11.51 -3.51 2.88
N ILE A 109 -10.41 -2.81 2.90
CA ILE A 109 -9.55 -2.65 1.72
C ILE A 109 -8.92 -4.02 1.39
N VAL A 110 -8.96 -4.42 0.13
CA VAL A 110 -8.49 -5.74 -0.34
C VAL A 110 -7.08 -6.08 0.17
N HIS A 111 -6.16 -5.09 0.13
CA HIS A 111 -4.76 -5.25 0.58
C HIS A 111 -4.58 -5.15 2.11
N VAL A 112 -5.66 -5.03 2.86
CA VAL A 112 -5.68 -5.11 4.33
C VAL A 112 -6.42 -6.38 4.75
N THR A 113 -7.63 -6.57 4.28
CA THR A 113 -8.49 -7.71 4.64
C THR A 113 -7.86 -9.06 4.25
N MET A 114 -7.30 -9.18 3.04
CA MET A 114 -6.78 -10.48 2.59
C MET A 114 -5.58 -10.97 3.43
N PRO A 115 -4.57 -10.11 3.77
CA PRO A 115 -3.56 -10.47 4.76
C PRO A 115 -4.13 -10.83 6.13
N GLU A 116 -5.07 -10.04 6.66
CA GLU A 116 -5.72 -10.29 7.96
C GLU A 116 -6.42 -11.63 8.02
N GLN A 117 -6.97 -12.09 6.91
CA GLN A 117 -7.62 -13.39 6.83
C GLN A 117 -6.64 -14.56 6.61
N GLY A 118 -5.34 -14.31 6.39
CA GLY A 118 -4.37 -15.34 6.06
C GLY A 118 -4.52 -15.89 4.63
N LEU A 119 -5.13 -15.12 3.74
CA LEU A 119 -5.24 -15.45 2.30
C LEU A 119 -3.97 -15.13 1.54
N THR A 120 -3.12 -14.28 2.10
CA THR A 120 -1.77 -13.99 1.61
C THR A 120 -0.77 -14.84 2.37
N LEU A 121 -0.14 -15.80 1.70
CA LEU A 121 0.83 -16.71 2.30
C LEU A 121 2.18 -16.62 1.58
N PRO A 122 3.29 -16.92 2.27
CA PRO A 122 4.59 -17.02 1.61
C PRO A 122 4.59 -18.05 0.48
N GLY A 123 5.35 -17.76 -0.57
CA GLY A 123 5.53 -18.69 -1.68
C GLY A 123 4.45 -18.61 -2.76
N LEU A 124 3.34 -17.90 -2.56
CA LEU A 124 2.24 -17.83 -3.51
C LEU A 124 2.48 -16.79 -4.62
N THR A 125 1.80 -16.99 -5.75
CA THR A 125 1.50 -15.98 -6.77
C THR A 125 0.12 -15.38 -6.52
N LEU A 126 0.01 -14.06 -6.57
CA LEU A 126 -1.22 -13.35 -6.24
C LEU A 126 -1.45 -12.17 -7.19
N VAL A 127 -2.65 -12.05 -7.76
CA VAL A 127 -3.01 -10.95 -8.65
C VAL A 127 -4.32 -10.27 -8.24
N CYS A 128 -4.43 -8.99 -8.61
CA CYS A 128 -5.63 -8.17 -8.44
C CYS A 128 -5.68 -7.08 -9.52
N GLY A 129 -6.83 -6.53 -9.80
CA GLY A 129 -7.04 -5.39 -10.68
C GLY A 129 -6.56 -4.04 -10.11
N ASP A 130 -5.69 -4.04 -9.12
CA ASP A 130 -5.12 -2.88 -8.44
C ASP A 130 -3.58 -2.96 -8.39
N SER A 131 -2.89 -1.84 -8.69
CA SER A 131 -1.42 -1.80 -8.69
C SER A 131 -0.81 -2.07 -7.32
N HIS A 132 -1.49 -1.67 -6.21
CA HIS A 132 -0.99 -1.89 -4.84
C HIS A 132 -1.13 -3.34 -4.35
N THR A 133 -1.49 -4.28 -5.22
CA THR A 133 -1.34 -5.72 -5.00
C THR A 133 0.09 -6.09 -4.56
N SER A 134 1.07 -5.29 -4.93
CA SER A 134 2.46 -5.37 -4.44
C SER A 134 2.56 -5.45 -2.90
N THR A 135 1.60 -4.91 -2.16
CA THR A 135 1.52 -4.99 -0.69
C THR A 135 1.72 -6.41 -0.17
N HIS A 136 1.15 -7.39 -0.86
CA HIS A 136 1.20 -8.80 -0.46
C HIS A 136 2.59 -9.42 -0.57
N GLY A 137 3.52 -8.78 -1.29
CA GLY A 137 4.92 -9.18 -1.35
C GLY A 137 5.65 -9.06 0.00
N ALA A 138 5.10 -8.34 0.97
CA ALA A 138 5.58 -8.29 2.34
C ALA A 138 5.62 -9.67 3.03
N PHE A 139 4.85 -10.62 2.53
CA PHE A 139 4.78 -12.01 3.00
C PHE A 139 5.69 -12.96 2.21
N GLY A 140 6.49 -12.47 1.27
CA GLY A 140 7.24 -13.33 0.36
C GLY A 140 6.37 -13.99 -0.71
N ALA A 141 5.30 -13.33 -1.14
CA ALA A 141 4.46 -13.73 -2.26
C ALA A 141 4.81 -12.90 -3.51
N TYR A 142 4.79 -13.51 -4.69
CA TYR A 142 4.90 -12.77 -5.94
C TYR A 142 3.53 -12.17 -6.30
N ALA A 143 3.31 -10.95 -5.85
CA ALA A 143 2.02 -10.28 -5.93
C ALA A 143 2.10 -9.02 -6.79
N PHE A 144 1.21 -8.89 -7.78
CA PHE A 144 1.26 -7.79 -8.73
C PHE A 144 -0.10 -7.43 -9.32
N GLY A 145 -0.25 -6.14 -9.68
CA GLY A 145 -1.43 -5.63 -10.35
C GLY A 145 -1.52 -6.05 -11.81
N ILE A 146 -2.75 -6.30 -12.29
CA ILE A 146 -3.06 -6.68 -13.67
C ILE A 146 -4.20 -5.86 -14.24
N GLY A 147 -4.23 -5.72 -15.57
CA GLY A 147 -5.28 -4.98 -16.27
C GLY A 147 -6.60 -5.76 -16.37
N ALA A 148 -7.71 -5.06 -16.65
CA ALA A 148 -9.06 -5.66 -16.69
C ALA A 148 -9.18 -6.85 -17.65
N SER A 149 -8.49 -6.84 -18.79
CA SER A 149 -8.47 -7.97 -19.73
C SER A 149 -7.71 -9.17 -19.19
N GLU A 150 -6.64 -8.93 -18.42
CA GLU A 150 -5.88 -9.97 -17.73
C GLU A 150 -6.67 -10.54 -16.56
N VAL A 151 -7.43 -9.72 -15.81
CA VAL A 151 -8.37 -10.19 -14.78
C VAL A 151 -9.36 -11.18 -15.40
N ALA A 152 -9.97 -10.85 -16.55
CA ALA A 152 -10.87 -11.76 -17.25
C ALA A 152 -10.17 -13.05 -17.70
N HIS A 153 -8.92 -12.95 -18.16
CA HIS A 153 -8.12 -14.11 -18.55
C HIS A 153 -7.82 -15.04 -17.36
N VAL A 154 -7.37 -14.48 -16.24
CA VAL A 154 -7.07 -15.25 -15.02
C VAL A 154 -8.35 -15.89 -14.46
N LEU A 155 -9.51 -15.21 -14.49
CA LEU A 155 -10.79 -15.82 -14.11
C LEU A 155 -11.10 -17.10 -14.91
N MET A 156 -10.78 -17.09 -16.22
CA MET A 156 -11.06 -18.23 -17.11
C MET A 156 -10.01 -19.34 -17.07
N THR A 157 -8.75 -19.05 -16.67
CA THR A 157 -7.65 -19.99 -16.89
C THR A 157 -6.82 -20.26 -15.64
N GLN A 158 -6.94 -19.43 -14.61
CA GLN A 158 -6.09 -19.41 -13.41
C GLN A 158 -4.60 -19.23 -13.74
N ALA A 159 -4.27 -18.65 -14.88
CA ALA A 159 -2.90 -18.46 -15.36
C ALA A 159 -2.74 -17.15 -16.11
N ILE A 160 -1.50 -16.67 -16.25
CA ILE A 160 -1.20 -15.41 -16.94
C ILE A 160 0.16 -15.47 -17.62
N TRP A 161 0.26 -14.89 -18.83
CA TRP A 161 1.53 -14.69 -19.51
C TRP A 161 2.25 -13.46 -18.96
N GLN A 162 3.50 -13.64 -18.51
CA GLN A 162 4.34 -12.56 -17.99
C GLN A 162 5.78 -12.71 -18.44
N LYS A 163 6.49 -11.58 -18.54
CA LYS A 163 7.96 -11.56 -18.63
C LYS A 163 8.56 -11.54 -17.23
N LYS A 164 9.62 -12.32 -17.03
CA LYS A 164 10.33 -12.35 -15.74
C LYS A 164 10.92 -10.95 -15.47
N PRO A 165 10.60 -10.31 -14.34
CA PRO A 165 11.18 -9.03 -13.98
C PRO A 165 12.68 -9.17 -13.68
N LYS A 166 13.44 -8.10 -13.86
CA LYS A 166 14.80 -8.00 -13.34
C LYS A 166 14.78 -8.00 -11.83
N ARG A 167 15.89 -8.36 -11.21
CA ARG A 167 16.06 -8.49 -9.76
C ARG A 167 16.72 -7.22 -9.20
N MET A 168 16.03 -6.54 -8.31
CA MET A 168 16.61 -5.40 -7.61
C MET A 168 16.59 -5.67 -6.11
N ARG A 169 17.68 -5.34 -5.40
CA ARG A 169 17.74 -5.39 -3.95
C ARG A 169 17.91 -3.99 -3.38
N VAL A 170 17.05 -3.63 -2.42
CA VAL A 170 17.19 -2.42 -1.63
C VAL A 170 17.49 -2.84 -0.20
N ARG A 171 18.70 -2.51 0.28
CA ARG A 171 19.14 -2.80 1.64
C ARG A 171 19.02 -1.56 2.50
N VAL A 172 18.37 -1.69 3.66
CA VAL A 172 18.37 -0.66 4.69
C VAL A 172 19.07 -1.23 5.91
N GLU A 173 20.30 -0.81 6.11
CA GLU A 173 21.16 -1.32 7.17
C GLU A 173 21.18 -0.38 8.38
N GLY A 174 21.53 -0.92 9.55
CA GLY A 174 21.57 -0.17 10.79
C GLY A 174 20.24 -0.21 11.56
N LYS A 175 20.07 0.75 12.48
CA LYS A 175 18.93 0.83 13.38
C LYS A 175 18.07 2.05 13.07
N ILE A 176 16.77 1.83 12.89
CA ILE A 176 15.78 2.90 12.68
C ILE A 176 15.72 3.78 13.93
N SER A 177 15.84 5.09 13.74
CA SER A 177 15.72 6.07 14.82
C SER A 177 14.28 6.16 15.34
N PRO A 178 14.06 6.44 16.63
CA PRO A 178 12.72 6.64 17.18
C PRO A 178 11.94 7.72 16.41
N GLY A 179 10.66 7.45 16.14
CA GLY A 179 9.78 8.34 15.40
C GLY A 179 9.86 8.21 13.88
N ILE A 180 10.69 7.32 13.34
CA ILE A 180 10.77 7.00 11.92
C ILE A 180 9.93 5.77 11.63
N GLY A 181 8.98 5.89 10.68
CA GLY A 181 8.14 4.79 10.24
C GLY A 181 8.54 4.22 8.87
N ALA A 182 7.93 3.11 8.51
CA ALA A 182 8.16 2.47 7.21
C ALA A 182 7.85 3.40 6.02
N LYS A 183 6.91 4.34 6.20
CA LYS A 183 6.59 5.34 5.17
C LYS A 183 7.73 6.32 4.93
N ASP A 184 8.43 6.74 5.98
CA ASP A 184 9.59 7.61 5.86
C ASP A 184 10.72 6.89 5.10
N ILE A 185 10.93 5.60 5.40
CA ILE A 185 11.89 4.74 4.67
C ILE A 185 11.50 4.65 3.19
N ALA A 186 10.25 4.33 2.89
CA ALA A 186 9.77 4.18 1.51
C ALA A 186 9.90 5.48 0.70
N LEU A 187 9.48 6.62 1.26
CA LEU A 187 9.59 7.92 0.60
C LEU A 187 11.06 8.33 0.38
N THR A 188 11.94 8.04 1.33
CA THR A 188 13.40 8.27 1.18
C THR A 188 13.98 7.41 0.06
N ILE A 189 13.58 6.13 -0.04
CA ILE A 189 13.99 5.25 -1.15
C ILE A 189 13.52 5.82 -2.48
N ILE A 190 12.23 6.17 -2.61
CA ILE A 190 11.65 6.70 -3.84
C ILE A 190 12.31 8.01 -4.24
N ALA A 191 12.55 8.92 -3.30
CA ALA A 191 13.25 10.17 -3.57
C ALA A 191 14.70 9.95 -4.07
N LYS A 192 15.36 8.89 -3.56
CA LYS A 192 16.75 8.54 -3.94
C LYS A 192 16.84 7.92 -5.33
N ILE A 193 15.91 7.01 -5.69
CA ILE A 193 16.01 6.25 -6.94
C ILE A 193 15.15 6.81 -8.08
N GLY A 194 14.17 7.67 -7.78
CA GLY A 194 13.20 8.23 -8.73
C GLY A 194 11.93 7.37 -8.88
N ALA A 195 10.90 7.95 -9.48
CA ALA A 195 9.61 7.29 -9.72
C ALA A 195 9.69 6.15 -10.78
N ASP A 196 10.74 6.13 -11.58
CA ASP A 196 11.04 5.09 -12.58
C ASP A 196 12.25 4.22 -12.20
N GLY A 197 12.85 4.48 -11.03
CA GLY A 197 14.11 3.88 -10.60
C GLY A 197 14.09 2.36 -10.45
N ALA A 198 12.93 1.77 -10.28
CA ALA A 198 12.73 0.32 -10.20
C ALA A 198 11.94 -0.25 -11.38
N GLN A 199 11.81 0.52 -12.49
CA GLN A 199 11.03 0.08 -13.65
C GLN A 199 11.53 -1.27 -14.19
N GLY A 200 10.59 -2.20 -14.38
CA GLY A 200 10.87 -3.54 -14.87
C GLY A 200 11.54 -4.48 -13.87
N HIS A 201 11.67 -4.09 -12.59
CA HIS A 201 12.25 -4.91 -11.53
C HIS A 201 11.20 -5.42 -10.54
N ALA A 202 11.47 -6.59 -9.97
CA ALA A 202 10.97 -7.00 -8.67
C ALA A 202 11.97 -6.50 -7.62
N VAL A 203 11.50 -5.76 -6.61
CA VAL A 203 12.36 -5.18 -5.57
C VAL A 203 12.30 -6.01 -4.31
N GLU A 204 13.42 -6.62 -3.93
CA GLU A 204 13.58 -7.31 -2.66
C GLU A 204 14.15 -6.34 -1.62
N TYR A 205 13.38 -6.06 -0.57
CA TYR A 205 13.83 -5.27 0.56
C TYR A 205 14.55 -6.16 1.57
N ALA A 206 15.72 -5.74 2.00
CA ALA A 206 16.60 -6.48 2.89
C ALA A 206 17.33 -5.55 3.87
N GLY A 207 18.15 -6.11 4.75
CA GLY A 207 18.93 -5.38 5.74
C GLY A 207 18.33 -5.45 7.14
N ALA A 208 19.12 -5.03 8.13
CA ALA A 208 18.76 -5.14 9.54
C ALA A 208 17.50 -4.32 9.87
N ALA A 209 17.39 -3.10 9.32
CA ALA A 209 16.26 -2.23 9.53
C ALA A 209 14.95 -2.82 8.96
N VAL A 210 14.99 -3.47 7.78
CA VAL A 210 13.80 -4.12 7.19
C VAL A 210 13.35 -5.33 8.01
N ARG A 211 14.30 -6.16 8.49
CA ARG A 211 13.97 -7.29 9.36
C ARG A 211 13.32 -6.87 10.67
N ALA A 212 13.71 -5.71 11.19
CA ALA A 212 13.15 -5.15 12.42
C ALA A 212 11.76 -4.53 12.26
N LEU A 213 11.26 -4.36 11.03
CA LEU A 213 9.90 -3.87 10.78
C LEU A 213 8.85 -4.92 11.16
N SER A 214 7.73 -4.46 11.69
CA SER A 214 6.48 -5.23 11.78
C SER A 214 5.98 -5.62 10.39
N MET A 215 5.01 -6.53 10.32
CA MET A 215 4.36 -6.87 9.04
C MET A 215 3.67 -5.66 8.41
N GLU A 216 3.06 -4.80 9.21
CA GLU A 216 2.44 -3.55 8.76
C GLU A 216 3.46 -2.61 8.10
N GLY A 217 4.64 -2.48 8.69
CA GLY A 217 5.75 -1.72 8.10
C GLY A 217 6.26 -2.34 6.79
N ARG A 218 6.41 -3.66 6.73
CA ARG A 218 6.79 -4.37 5.49
C ARG A 218 5.74 -4.21 4.40
N MET A 219 4.45 -4.28 4.76
CA MET A 219 3.35 -4.02 3.82
C MET A 219 3.40 -2.59 3.28
N THR A 220 3.74 -1.60 4.09
CA THR A 220 3.93 -0.20 3.65
C THR A 220 5.07 -0.08 2.63
N LEU A 221 6.23 -0.73 2.86
CA LEU A 221 7.34 -0.74 1.90
C LEU A 221 6.93 -1.37 0.56
N CYS A 222 6.34 -2.56 0.60
CA CYS A 222 5.92 -3.28 -0.60
C CYS A 222 4.79 -2.54 -1.34
N ASN A 223 3.87 -1.88 -0.63
CA ASN A 223 2.83 -1.04 -1.20
C ASN A 223 3.43 0.09 -2.04
N LEU A 224 4.38 0.84 -1.46
CA LEU A 224 4.98 2.00 -2.12
C LEU A 224 6.03 1.66 -3.18
N SER A 225 6.41 0.39 -3.36
CA SER A 225 7.33 -0.03 -4.43
C SER A 225 6.83 0.35 -5.81
N ILE A 226 5.51 0.36 -6.01
CA ILE A 226 4.87 0.71 -7.28
C ILE A 226 5.15 2.18 -7.65
N GLU A 227 5.31 3.03 -6.66
CA GLU A 227 5.58 4.46 -6.87
C GLU A 227 7.03 4.75 -7.29
N ALA A 228 7.91 3.73 -7.21
CA ALA A 228 9.24 3.72 -7.83
C ALA A 228 9.26 3.00 -9.19
N GLY A 229 8.11 2.62 -9.74
CA GLY A 229 7.97 1.91 -11.01
C GLY A 229 8.22 0.40 -10.94
N ALA A 230 8.37 -0.18 -9.74
CA ALA A 230 8.60 -1.62 -9.57
C ALA A 230 7.41 -2.46 -10.07
N ARG A 231 7.69 -3.68 -10.53
CA ARG A 231 6.64 -4.68 -10.79
C ARG A 231 5.97 -5.13 -9.49
N ASN A 232 6.76 -5.31 -8.44
CA ASN A 232 6.33 -5.57 -7.08
C ASN A 232 7.48 -5.33 -6.09
N GLY A 233 7.14 -5.19 -4.80
CA GLY A 233 8.07 -5.26 -3.69
C GLY A 233 7.97 -6.63 -3.01
N LEU A 234 9.07 -7.10 -2.44
CA LEU A 234 9.17 -8.38 -1.76
C LEU A 234 9.95 -8.21 -0.45
N VAL A 235 9.53 -8.92 0.59
CA VAL A 235 10.33 -9.17 1.79
C VAL A 235 10.38 -10.69 1.99
N ALA A 236 11.56 -11.24 2.21
CA ALA A 236 11.68 -12.67 2.49
C ALA A 236 10.94 -13.00 3.81
N PRO A 237 10.11 -14.06 3.84
CA PRO A 237 9.39 -14.43 5.03
C PRO A 237 10.34 -14.90 6.14
N ASP A 238 10.03 -14.53 7.36
CA ASP A 238 10.77 -14.86 8.57
C ASP A 238 9.81 -15.06 9.76
N GLU A 239 10.34 -15.15 10.97
CA GLU A 239 9.58 -15.36 12.20
C GLU A 239 8.49 -14.30 12.42
N THR A 240 8.75 -13.04 12.00
CA THR A 240 7.75 -11.95 12.06
C THR A 240 6.56 -12.25 11.14
N THR A 241 6.85 -12.79 9.94
CA THR A 241 5.81 -13.20 8.99
C THR A 241 5.01 -14.39 9.53
N PHE A 242 5.69 -15.37 10.12
CA PHE A 242 5.05 -16.57 10.65
C PHE A 242 4.15 -16.21 11.84
N ALA A 243 4.65 -15.43 12.78
CA ALA A 243 3.87 -14.96 13.93
C ALA A 243 2.60 -14.16 13.52
N TYR A 244 2.69 -13.37 12.45
CA TYR A 244 1.53 -12.65 11.92
C TYR A 244 0.46 -13.59 11.34
N LEU A 245 0.87 -14.67 10.70
CA LEU A 245 -0.03 -15.62 10.00
C LEU A 245 -0.60 -16.69 10.92
N GLU A 246 0.05 -16.99 12.04
CA GLU A 246 -0.37 -18.04 12.96
C GLU A 246 -1.82 -17.80 13.45
N GLY A 247 -2.65 -18.84 13.34
CA GLY A 247 -4.05 -18.78 13.77
C GLY A 247 -4.99 -17.98 12.87
N ARG A 248 -4.53 -17.42 11.74
CA ARG A 248 -5.42 -16.74 10.80
C ARG A 248 -6.37 -17.73 10.13
N PRO A 249 -7.62 -17.31 9.80
CA PRO A 249 -8.68 -18.21 9.34
C PRO A 249 -8.33 -19.08 8.12
N PHE A 250 -7.58 -18.53 7.17
CA PHE A 250 -7.17 -19.23 5.94
C PHE A 250 -5.69 -19.63 5.91
N ALA A 251 -4.96 -19.43 7.01
CA ALA A 251 -3.61 -19.96 7.16
C ALA A 251 -3.64 -21.46 7.46
N PRO A 252 -2.60 -22.22 7.08
CA PRO A 252 -2.46 -23.61 7.47
C PRO A 252 -2.53 -23.79 8.98
N GLN A 253 -3.02 -24.95 9.44
CA GLN A 253 -3.14 -25.26 10.86
C GLN A 253 -2.54 -26.63 11.19
N GLY A 254 -2.17 -26.86 12.45
CA GLY A 254 -1.63 -28.13 12.93
C GLY A 254 -0.39 -28.57 12.17
N GLU A 255 -0.35 -29.83 11.74
CA GLU A 255 0.81 -30.36 10.98
C GLU A 255 1.03 -29.64 9.63
N ALA A 256 -0.03 -29.11 9.00
CA ALA A 256 0.12 -28.35 7.77
C ALA A 256 0.84 -27.03 8.02
N TRP A 257 0.65 -26.42 9.19
CA TRP A 257 1.39 -25.22 9.62
C TRP A 257 2.89 -25.52 9.78
N VAL A 258 3.24 -26.62 10.43
CA VAL A 258 4.64 -27.00 10.63
C VAL A 258 5.36 -27.23 9.30
N ARG A 259 4.70 -27.94 8.35
CA ARG A 259 5.25 -28.14 7.01
C ARG A 259 5.36 -26.81 6.23
N ALA A 260 4.38 -25.94 6.37
CA ALA A 260 4.39 -24.63 5.71
C ALA A 260 5.58 -23.77 6.18
N ILE A 261 5.85 -23.70 7.48
CA ILE A 261 7.03 -22.96 8.01
C ILE A 261 8.32 -23.52 7.45
N ASP A 262 8.49 -24.85 7.40
CA ASP A 262 9.68 -25.49 6.85
C ASP A 262 9.90 -25.10 5.37
N ASP A 263 8.82 -25.08 4.57
CA ASP A 263 8.88 -24.67 3.17
C ASP A 263 9.10 -23.17 3.00
N TRP A 264 8.43 -22.34 3.80
CA TRP A 264 8.55 -20.88 3.73
C TRP A 264 9.94 -20.38 4.13
N SER A 265 10.58 -21.05 5.09
CA SER A 265 11.95 -20.73 5.53
C SER A 265 13.01 -20.90 4.42
N LYS A 266 12.71 -21.70 3.39
CA LYS A 266 13.59 -21.94 2.24
C LYS A 266 13.46 -20.88 1.14
N LEU A 267 12.48 -19.96 1.24
CA LEU A 267 12.19 -18.97 0.21
C LEU A 267 13.19 -17.82 0.16
N ALA A 268 13.84 -17.48 1.28
CA ALA A 268 14.83 -16.40 1.30
C ALA A 268 15.86 -16.54 0.18
N SER A 269 16.32 -15.43 -0.38
CA SER A 269 17.39 -15.42 -1.38
C SER A 269 18.62 -16.09 -0.83
N ASP A 270 19.28 -16.88 -1.67
CA ASP A 270 20.53 -17.54 -1.32
C ASP A 270 21.62 -16.47 -1.06
N ALA A 271 22.59 -16.75 -0.20
CA ALA A 271 23.59 -15.78 0.23
C ALA A 271 24.35 -15.14 -0.94
N ASP A 272 24.69 -15.98 -1.95
CA ASP A 272 25.45 -15.56 -3.12
C ASP A 272 24.56 -15.24 -4.34
N ALA A 273 23.25 -15.06 -4.14
CA ALA A 273 22.32 -14.74 -5.23
C ALA A 273 22.64 -13.38 -5.84
N ALA A 274 22.74 -13.34 -7.17
CA ALA A 274 23.05 -12.13 -7.93
C ALA A 274 21.78 -11.28 -8.19
N PHE A 275 21.92 -9.97 -8.02
CA PHE A 275 20.89 -8.98 -8.36
C PHE A 275 21.36 -8.13 -9.53
N ASP A 276 20.43 -7.75 -10.42
CA ASP A 276 20.72 -6.90 -11.58
C ASP A 276 20.99 -5.43 -11.13
N ARG A 277 20.43 -5.03 -9.97
CA ARG A 277 20.66 -3.72 -9.34
C ARG A 277 20.60 -3.83 -7.83
N GLU A 278 21.49 -3.10 -7.14
CA GLU A 278 21.45 -2.95 -5.68
C GLU A 278 21.52 -1.49 -5.26
N VAL A 279 20.80 -1.17 -4.17
CA VAL A 279 20.81 0.14 -3.52
C VAL A 279 20.92 -0.09 -2.02
N THR A 280 21.82 0.63 -1.36
CA THR A 280 21.98 0.58 0.10
C THR A 280 21.72 1.95 0.71
N LEU A 281 21.01 1.96 1.86
CA LEU A 281 20.77 3.12 2.71
C LEU A 281 21.20 2.77 4.15
N ALA A 282 21.70 3.76 4.85
CA ALA A 282 21.90 3.69 6.30
C ALA A 282 20.60 4.14 6.99
N ALA A 283 20.06 3.33 7.89
CA ALA A 283 18.80 3.62 8.58
C ALA A 283 18.89 4.87 9.45
N GLU A 284 20.07 5.16 9.97
CA GLU A 284 20.37 6.33 10.80
C GLU A 284 20.27 7.66 10.04
N GLU A 285 20.42 7.65 8.72
CA GLU A 285 20.31 8.83 7.85
C GLU A 285 18.85 9.14 7.49
N ILE A 286 17.93 8.22 7.74
CA ILE A 286 16.51 8.40 7.43
C ILE A 286 15.87 9.30 8.49
N THR A 287 15.22 10.34 8.04
CA THR A 287 14.50 11.32 8.88
C THR A 287 13.01 11.35 8.51
N PRO A 288 12.14 11.99 9.31
CA PRO A 288 10.76 12.18 8.91
C PRO A 288 10.68 12.84 7.55
N THR A 289 10.04 12.16 6.60
CA THR A 289 10.06 12.52 5.18
C THR A 289 8.66 12.84 4.68
N VAL A 290 8.53 13.94 3.93
CA VAL A 290 7.26 14.44 3.40
C VAL A 290 7.40 14.72 1.90
N THR A 291 6.37 14.45 1.10
CA THR A 291 6.33 14.94 -0.29
C THR A 291 5.96 16.43 -0.31
N TRP A 292 6.69 17.21 -1.09
CA TRP A 292 6.41 18.63 -1.29
C TRP A 292 5.73 18.92 -2.63
N GLY A 293 5.82 17.99 -3.59
CA GLY A 293 5.34 18.19 -4.96
C GLY A 293 4.18 17.27 -5.33
N THR A 294 4.10 16.89 -6.60
CA THR A 294 3.01 16.14 -7.23
C THR A 294 3.40 14.71 -7.63
N SER A 295 4.53 14.23 -7.14
CA SER A 295 5.02 12.85 -7.30
C SER A 295 5.64 12.37 -5.98
N PRO A 296 5.55 11.08 -5.62
CA PRO A 296 6.21 10.54 -4.43
C PRO A 296 7.73 10.71 -4.42
N GLU A 297 8.40 10.80 -5.57
CA GLU A 297 9.84 11.09 -5.66
C GLU A 297 10.20 12.51 -5.23
N GLN A 298 9.23 13.43 -5.25
CA GLN A 298 9.38 14.79 -4.77
C GLN A 298 9.18 14.84 -3.25
N ALA A 299 9.96 14.03 -2.53
CA ALA A 299 9.97 13.96 -1.08
C ALA A 299 11.30 14.49 -0.52
N LEU A 300 11.22 15.07 0.67
CA LEU A 300 12.36 15.66 1.37
C LEU A 300 12.22 15.43 2.89
N PRO A 301 13.34 15.46 3.64
CA PRO A 301 13.32 15.61 5.08
C PRO A 301 12.47 16.81 5.51
N ILE A 302 11.74 16.69 6.60
CA ILE A 302 10.79 17.73 7.08
C ILE A 302 11.44 19.08 7.37
N ASP A 303 12.71 19.09 7.73
CA ASP A 303 13.52 20.29 8.01
C ASP A 303 14.11 20.97 6.76
N ALA A 304 13.95 20.34 5.59
CA ALA A 304 14.44 20.86 4.33
C ALA A 304 13.60 22.03 3.79
N ALA A 305 14.11 22.62 2.71
CA ALA A 305 13.42 23.68 1.97
C ALA A 305 13.08 23.21 0.53
N ILE A 306 12.03 23.81 -0.05
CA ILE A 306 11.64 23.58 -1.43
C ILE A 306 12.80 23.88 -2.38
N PRO A 307 13.17 22.96 -3.28
CA PRO A 307 14.31 23.13 -4.16
C PRO A 307 14.11 24.31 -5.12
N ASP A 308 15.22 24.96 -5.46
CA ASP A 308 15.23 25.97 -6.50
C ASP A 308 15.40 25.30 -7.87
N PRO A 309 14.43 25.42 -8.79
CA PRO A 309 14.56 24.88 -10.13
C PRO A 309 15.80 25.40 -10.88
N ALA A 310 16.24 26.63 -10.59
CA ALA A 310 17.42 27.23 -11.24
C ALA A 310 18.73 26.51 -10.84
N SER A 311 18.76 25.80 -9.71
CA SER A 311 19.91 25.02 -9.27
C SER A 311 20.01 23.64 -9.94
N VAL A 312 19.02 23.23 -10.73
CA VAL A 312 18.92 21.89 -11.32
C VAL A 312 19.44 21.92 -12.75
N ALA A 313 20.55 21.24 -13.01
CA ALA A 313 21.21 21.24 -14.33
C ALA A 313 20.37 20.57 -15.44
N HIS A 314 19.52 19.60 -15.12
CA HIS A 314 18.73 18.88 -16.13
C HIS A 314 17.42 19.63 -16.45
N PRO A 315 17.23 20.15 -17.68
CA PRO A 315 16.11 21.04 -18.03
C PRO A 315 14.73 20.42 -17.77
N ALA A 316 14.52 19.14 -18.12
CA ALA A 316 13.24 18.47 -17.92
C ALA A 316 12.94 18.32 -16.42
N ARG A 317 13.95 18.06 -15.58
CA ARG A 317 13.79 17.98 -14.12
C ARG A 317 13.48 19.35 -13.51
N ALA A 318 14.16 20.39 -13.98
CA ALA A 318 13.87 21.78 -13.57
C ALA A 318 12.45 22.19 -13.93
N ALA A 319 11.98 21.84 -15.15
CA ALA A 319 10.60 22.08 -15.59
C ALA A 319 9.57 21.35 -14.72
N ALA A 320 9.80 20.07 -14.38
CA ALA A 320 8.93 19.28 -13.51
C ALA A 320 8.85 19.87 -12.08
N ILE A 321 9.97 20.39 -11.55
CA ILE A 321 10.01 21.08 -10.27
C ILE A 321 9.19 22.39 -10.33
N ASN A 322 9.36 23.19 -11.36
CA ASN A 322 8.56 24.42 -11.59
C ASN A 322 7.06 24.14 -11.65
N ASP A 323 6.67 23.12 -12.42
CA ASP A 323 5.27 22.71 -12.56
C ASP A 323 4.68 22.23 -11.22
N ALA A 324 5.44 21.47 -10.43
CA ALA A 324 5.04 21.04 -9.10
C ALA A 324 4.91 22.23 -8.13
N ILE A 325 5.87 23.13 -8.10
CA ILE A 325 5.84 24.36 -7.28
C ILE A 325 4.60 25.19 -7.61
N ALA A 326 4.33 25.41 -8.89
CA ALA A 326 3.19 26.18 -9.35
C ALA A 326 1.86 25.55 -8.94
N TYR A 327 1.70 24.22 -9.17
CA TYR A 327 0.48 23.50 -8.77
C TYR A 327 0.28 23.49 -7.25
N MET A 328 1.34 23.22 -6.50
CA MET A 328 1.31 23.17 -5.05
C MET A 328 1.25 24.57 -4.41
N GLY A 329 1.39 25.66 -5.18
CA GLY A 329 1.36 27.03 -4.67
C GLY A 329 2.49 27.31 -3.68
N LEU A 330 3.70 26.81 -3.97
CA LEU A 330 4.88 26.93 -3.14
C LEU A 330 5.88 27.93 -3.73
N ARG A 331 6.98 28.18 -3.04
CA ARG A 331 8.09 29.03 -3.50
C ARG A 331 9.42 28.35 -3.26
N PRO A 332 10.39 28.47 -4.18
CA PRO A 332 11.76 28.02 -3.93
C PRO A 332 12.31 28.57 -2.60
N GLY A 333 13.06 27.76 -1.87
CA GLY A 333 13.62 28.12 -0.57
C GLY A 333 12.65 28.16 0.61
N MET A 334 11.33 27.98 0.39
CA MET A 334 10.35 27.91 1.46
C MET A 334 10.59 26.63 2.30
N LYS A 335 10.70 26.77 3.62
CA LYS A 335 10.83 25.59 4.51
C LYS A 335 9.56 24.77 4.49
N LEU A 336 9.67 23.45 4.52
CA LEU A 336 8.51 22.55 4.58
C LEU A 336 7.65 22.82 5.80
N THR A 337 8.24 23.09 6.95
CA THR A 337 7.55 23.43 8.20
C THR A 337 6.74 24.74 8.14
N ALA A 338 6.97 25.59 7.14
CA ALA A 338 6.18 26.82 6.92
C ALA A 338 4.93 26.58 6.05
N ILE A 339 4.71 25.35 5.55
CA ILE A 339 3.58 25.03 4.69
C ILE A 339 2.35 24.74 5.56
N ALA A 340 1.38 25.67 5.53
CA ALA A 340 0.08 25.47 6.15
C ALA A 340 -0.71 24.39 5.42
N ILE A 341 -1.54 23.64 6.16
CA ILE A 341 -2.47 22.64 5.63
C ILE A 341 -3.92 23.03 5.98
N ASP A 342 -4.87 22.55 5.18
CA ASP A 342 -6.29 22.82 5.37
C ASP A 342 -7.01 21.61 6.01
N ARG A 343 -6.46 20.40 5.83
CA ARG A 343 -7.02 19.15 6.40
C ARG A 343 -6.00 18.04 6.50
N VAL A 344 -6.41 16.97 7.18
CA VAL A 344 -5.65 15.72 7.24
C VAL A 344 -6.50 14.53 6.81
N PHE A 345 -5.82 13.52 6.25
CA PHE A 345 -6.40 12.20 6.00
C PHE A 345 -5.47 11.11 6.50
N ILE A 346 -5.99 10.23 7.37
CA ILE A 346 -5.30 9.04 7.86
C ILE A 346 -6.09 7.83 7.40
N GLY A 347 -5.52 7.05 6.48
CA GLY A 347 -6.24 5.98 5.81
C GLY A 347 -5.43 5.36 4.68
N SER A 348 -6.09 4.63 3.76
CA SER A 348 -5.50 3.96 2.61
C SER A 348 -4.91 2.58 2.91
N CYS A 349 -4.79 1.73 1.89
CA CYS A 349 -4.09 0.44 1.99
C CYS A 349 -2.63 0.58 2.42
N THR A 350 -2.04 1.76 2.31
CA THR A 350 -0.67 2.03 2.73
C THR A 350 -0.56 2.11 4.25
N ASN A 351 -1.43 2.93 4.90
CA ASN A 351 -1.34 3.26 6.33
C ASN A 351 -2.72 3.42 6.97
N ALA A 352 -3.43 2.32 7.12
CA ALA A 352 -4.72 2.27 7.83
C ALA A 352 -4.86 1.02 8.69
N ARG A 353 -3.75 0.38 9.06
CA ARG A 353 -3.70 -0.77 9.96
C ARG A 353 -3.64 -0.31 11.40
N ILE A 354 -3.80 -1.22 12.33
CA ILE A 354 -3.89 -0.85 13.76
C ILE A 354 -2.65 -0.12 14.28
N GLU A 355 -1.44 -0.50 13.84
CA GLU A 355 -0.20 0.21 14.22
C GLU A 355 -0.18 1.65 13.73
N ASP A 356 -0.68 1.89 12.52
CA ASP A 356 -0.77 3.23 11.93
C ASP A 356 -1.70 4.13 12.75
N LEU A 357 -2.85 3.58 13.17
CA LEU A 357 -3.81 4.29 14.02
C LEU A 357 -3.24 4.55 15.42
N ARG A 358 -2.54 3.58 16.02
CA ARG A 358 -1.85 3.75 17.31
C ARG A 358 -0.79 4.84 17.22
N ALA A 359 0.03 4.86 16.15
CA ALA A 359 1.05 5.87 15.94
C ALA A 359 0.47 7.28 15.82
N ALA A 360 -0.63 7.44 15.08
CA ALA A 360 -1.33 8.72 14.97
C ALA A 360 -1.99 9.14 16.29
N ALA A 361 -2.67 8.22 16.96
CA ALA A 361 -3.35 8.46 18.23
C ALA A 361 -2.36 8.88 19.33
N ALA A 362 -1.17 8.29 19.40
CA ALA A 362 -0.13 8.67 20.36
C ALA A 362 0.29 10.15 20.23
N VAL A 363 0.30 10.69 19.02
CA VAL A 363 0.57 12.12 18.78
C VAL A 363 -0.63 12.98 19.16
N LEU A 364 -1.85 12.52 18.92
CA LEU A 364 -3.10 13.29 19.15
C LEU A 364 -3.55 13.26 20.61
N ALA A 365 -3.16 12.27 21.40
CA ALA A 365 -3.63 12.10 22.77
C ALA A 365 -3.44 13.37 23.63
N GLY A 366 -4.55 13.89 24.16
CA GLY A 366 -4.59 15.11 24.96
C GLY A 366 -4.35 16.41 24.16
N ARG A 367 -4.46 16.37 22.85
CA ARG A 367 -4.29 17.54 21.95
C ARG A 367 -5.52 17.75 21.07
N ARG A 368 -5.67 18.97 20.58
CA ARG A 368 -6.71 19.33 19.62
C ARG A 368 -6.10 19.60 18.25
N ALA A 369 -6.74 19.08 17.22
CA ALA A 369 -6.44 19.41 15.83
C ALA A 369 -6.87 20.86 15.52
N LYS A 370 -6.05 21.57 14.77
CA LYS A 370 -6.34 22.93 14.26
C LYS A 370 -7.07 22.91 12.93
N VAL A 371 -7.07 21.76 12.26
CA VAL A 371 -7.70 21.57 10.95
C VAL A 371 -8.61 20.33 10.99
N PRO A 372 -9.66 20.27 10.19
CA PRO A 372 -10.51 19.10 10.08
C PRO A 372 -9.71 17.92 9.53
N GLY A 373 -10.16 16.71 9.86
CA GLY A 373 -9.52 15.50 9.34
C GLY A 373 -10.43 14.29 9.39
N LEU A 374 -10.09 13.31 8.56
CA LEU A 374 -10.80 12.05 8.45
C LEU A 374 -9.82 10.90 8.71
N VAL A 375 -10.22 10.00 9.60
CA VAL A 375 -9.53 8.74 9.87
C VAL A 375 -10.40 7.60 9.37
N SER A 376 -9.92 6.84 8.37
CA SER A 376 -10.63 5.69 7.82
C SER A 376 -9.80 4.43 8.04
N PRO A 377 -10.22 3.51 8.95
CA PRO A 377 -9.56 2.23 9.16
C PRO A 377 -9.50 1.37 7.90
N GLY A 378 -8.49 0.53 7.77
CA GLY A 378 -8.28 -0.30 6.58
C GLY A 378 -9.26 -1.47 6.46
N SER A 379 -9.83 -1.94 7.58
CA SER A 379 -10.83 -3.00 7.61
C SER A 379 -11.79 -2.82 8.78
N SER A 380 -12.93 -3.49 8.72
CA SER A 380 -13.88 -3.55 9.84
C SER A 380 -13.27 -4.24 11.08
N ALA A 381 -12.28 -5.11 10.89
CA ALA A 381 -11.54 -5.71 12.00
C ALA A 381 -10.64 -4.69 12.68
N VAL A 382 -9.87 -3.90 11.91
CA VAL A 382 -9.05 -2.79 12.43
C VAL A 382 -9.92 -1.75 13.14
N LYS A 383 -11.10 -1.43 12.56
CA LYS A 383 -12.03 -0.49 13.21
C LYS A 383 -12.45 -0.97 14.59
N ARG A 384 -12.93 -2.23 14.70
CA ARG A 384 -13.32 -2.80 16.00
C ARG A 384 -12.18 -2.79 16.99
N GLN A 385 -10.99 -3.22 16.58
CA GLN A 385 -9.81 -3.22 17.44
C GLN A 385 -9.45 -1.79 17.90
N ALA A 386 -9.53 -0.81 17.03
CA ALA A 386 -9.29 0.59 17.39
C ALA A 386 -10.33 1.11 18.39
N GLU A 387 -11.60 0.71 18.26
CA GLU A 387 -12.68 1.05 19.20
C GLU A 387 -12.48 0.35 20.56
N GLU A 388 -12.08 -0.92 20.57
CA GLU A 388 -11.74 -1.69 21.79
C GLU A 388 -10.55 -1.07 22.54
N GLU A 389 -9.55 -0.58 21.83
CA GLU A 389 -8.39 0.12 22.39
C GLU A 389 -8.69 1.60 22.74
N GLY A 390 -9.86 2.13 22.38
CA GLY A 390 -10.25 3.52 22.61
C GLY A 390 -9.55 4.55 21.72
N LEU A 391 -8.94 4.11 20.61
CA LEU A 391 -8.27 5.02 19.67
C LEU A 391 -9.27 5.94 18.98
N ASP A 392 -10.48 5.46 18.69
CA ASP A 392 -11.58 6.25 18.10
C ASP A 392 -11.94 7.45 18.98
N ARG A 393 -11.94 7.27 20.31
CA ARG A 393 -12.18 8.36 21.27
C ARG A 393 -11.09 9.41 21.21
N ILE A 394 -9.82 9.00 21.13
CA ILE A 394 -8.68 9.92 20.99
C ILE A 394 -8.82 10.76 19.72
N PHE A 395 -9.18 10.14 18.58
CA PHE A 395 -9.38 10.88 17.33
C PHE A 395 -10.54 11.87 17.43
N ARG A 396 -11.70 11.46 17.97
CA ARG A 396 -12.87 12.34 18.15
C ARG A 396 -12.60 13.45 19.17
N GLU A 397 -11.94 13.17 20.27
CA GLU A 397 -11.54 14.20 21.26
C GLU A 397 -10.56 15.20 20.67
N ALA A 398 -9.68 14.76 19.78
CA ALA A 398 -8.80 15.65 19.02
C ALA A 398 -9.56 16.51 17.98
N GLY A 399 -10.82 16.20 17.66
CA GLY A 399 -11.64 16.90 16.68
C GLY A 399 -11.55 16.33 15.26
N LEU A 400 -11.06 15.09 15.11
CA LEU A 400 -11.05 14.36 13.85
C LEU A 400 -12.27 13.44 13.74
N GLU A 401 -12.75 13.23 12.53
CA GLU A 401 -13.78 12.25 12.23
C GLU A 401 -13.17 10.84 12.17
N PHE A 402 -13.76 9.89 12.90
CA PHE A 402 -13.42 8.47 12.82
C PHE A 402 -14.52 7.74 12.04
N ALA A 403 -14.22 7.30 10.85
CA ALA A 403 -15.15 6.78 9.85
C ALA A 403 -15.20 5.26 9.83
N ASP A 404 -16.00 4.70 8.92
CA ASP A 404 -16.01 3.29 8.59
C ASP A 404 -14.82 2.92 7.68
N ALA A 405 -14.55 1.60 7.60
CA ALA A 405 -13.41 1.08 6.86
C ALA A 405 -13.59 1.18 5.33
N GLY A 406 -12.60 1.66 4.60
CA GLY A 406 -12.61 1.75 3.14
C GLY A 406 -11.47 2.61 2.59
N CYS A 407 -11.37 2.68 1.26
CA CYS A 407 -10.35 3.46 0.56
C CYS A 407 -10.53 4.98 0.75
N SER A 408 -11.79 5.47 0.89
CA SER A 408 -12.10 6.86 1.23
C SER A 408 -11.34 7.87 0.33
N MET A 409 -10.76 8.91 0.93
CA MET A 409 -10.00 9.96 0.23
C MET A 409 -8.74 9.46 -0.49
N CYS A 410 -8.35 8.17 -0.41
CA CYS A 410 -7.19 7.67 -1.15
C CYS A 410 -7.37 7.82 -2.67
N VAL A 411 -8.58 7.59 -3.14
CA VAL A 411 -8.97 7.74 -4.55
C VAL A 411 -10.23 8.57 -4.74
N GLY A 412 -11.04 8.73 -3.69
CA GLY A 412 -12.22 9.57 -3.67
C GLY A 412 -13.40 9.07 -4.53
N ILE A 413 -13.37 7.82 -5.00
CA ILE A 413 -14.44 7.26 -5.86
C ILE A 413 -15.76 7.14 -5.09
N ASN A 414 -15.71 6.93 -3.78
CA ASN A 414 -16.87 6.86 -2.91
C ASN A 414 -17.46 8.22 -2.53
N GLY A 415 -16.94 9.32 -3.09
CA GLY A 415 -17.39 10.69 -2.81
C GLY A 415 -16.65 11.40 -1.67
N ASP A 416 -15.74 10.74 -0.98
CA ASP A 416 -14.86 11.37 0.01
C ASP A 416 -13.74 12.13 -0.71
N LEU A 417 -13.89 13.44 -0.82
CA LEU A 417 -12.95 14.28 -1.58
C LEU A 417 -12.34 15.37 -0.71
N VAL A 418 -11.13 15.76 -1.06
CA VAL A 418 -10.53 17.02 -0.61
C VAL A 418 -11.14 18.15 -1.43
N PRO A 419 -11.70 19.19 -0.81
CA PRO A 419 -12.26 20.34 -1.53
C PRO A 419 -11.27 20.99 -2.48
N PRO A 420 -11.74 21.57 -3.59
CA PRO A 420 -10.88 22.15 -4.61
C PRO A 420 -9.97 23.25 -4.06
N GLY A 421 -8.67 23.10 -4.29
CA GLY A 421 -7.65 24.07 -3.87
C GLY A 421 -7.12 23.87 -2.46
N GLU A 422 -7.76 23.01 -1.63
CA GLU A 422 -7.28 22.70 -0.30
C GLU A 422 -6.05 21.80 -0.31
N ARG A 423 -5.27 21.91 0.75
CA ARG A 423 -4.02 21.19 1.01
C ARG A 423 -4.23 20.12 2.07
N CYS A 424 -3.96 18.88 1.75
CA CYS A 424 -4.16 17.74 2.63
C CYS A 424 -2.81 17.11 3.04
N ALA A 425 -2.57 16.99 4.34
CA ALA A 425 -1.56 16.09 4.88
C ALA A 425 -2.15 14.68 4.93
N SER A 426 -1.53 13.72 4.21
CA SER A 426 -2.19 12.46 3.89
C SER A 426 -1.28 11.25 4.04
N THR A 427 -1.84 10.15 4.52
CA THR A 427 -1.14 8.86 4.60
C THR A 427 -1.38 7.98 3.36
N THR A 428 -1.98 8.50 2.31
CA THR A 428 -2.19 7.79 1.04
C THR A 428 -0.87 7.46 0.33
N ASN A 429 -0.96 6.77 -0.80
CA ASN A 429 0.19 6.32 -1.57
C ASN A 429 0.55 7.23 -2.75
N ARG A 430 -0.38 8.02 -3.26
CA ARG A 430 -0.22 8.86 -4.46
C ARG A 430 -0.68 10.28 -4.21
N ASN A 431 0.03 11.24 -4.81
CA ASN A 431 -0.23 12.68 -4.69
C ASN A 431 -0.18 13.43 -6.04
N PHE A 432 -0.39 12.73 -7.17
CA PHE A 432 -0.49 13.41 -8.45
C PHE A 432 -1.67 14.41 -8.48
N LYS A 433 -1.60 15.37 -9.37
CA LYS A 433 -2.59 16.46 -9.51
C LYS A 433 -4.02 15.92 -9.53
N GLY A 434 -4.84 16.34 -8.57
CA GLY A 434 -6.25 15.96 -8.47
C GLY A 434 -6.55 14.57 -7.89
N ARG A 435 -5.55 13.83 -7.37
CA ARG A 435 -5.75 12.46 -6.84
C ARG A 435 -6.83 12.37 -5.76
N GLN A 436 -6.83 13.29 -4.80
CA GLN A 436 -7.81 13.31 -3.70
C GLN A 436 -9.02 14.23 -3.97
N GLY A 437 -9.13 14.76 -5.18
CA GLY A 437 -10.20 15.68 -5.59
C GLY A 437 -9.69 16.74 -6.57
N PRO A 438 -10.58 17.42 -7.30
CA PRO A 438 -10.22 18.44 -8.28
C PRO A 438 -9.35 19.55 -7.65
N ARG A 439 -8.15 19.78 -8.18
CA ARG A 439 -7.19 20.77 -7.69
C ARG A 439 -6.71 20.56 -6.24
N ALA A 440 -6.96 19.39 -5.65
CA ALA A 440 -6.43 19.05 -4.33
C ALA A 440 -4.90 18.99 -4.33
N ARG A 441 -4.29 19.49 -3.26
CA ARG A 441 -2.83 19.51 -3.04
C ARG A 441 -2.49 18.54 -1.92
N THR A 442 -1.83 17.45 -2.25
CA THR A 442 -1.58 16.36 -1.28
C THR A 442 -0.11 16.25 -0.92
N HIS A 443 0.18 16.23 0.37
CA HIS A 443 1.50 15.89 0.94
C HIS A 443 1.43 14.49 1.56
N LEU A 444 2.23 13.56 1.04
CA LEU A 444 2.34 12.22 1.61
C LEU A 444 3.28 12.22 2.80
N MET A 445 2.89 11.54 3.86
CA MET A 445 3.68 11.40 5.09
C MET A 445 3.21 10.22 5.93
N SER A 446 3.99 9.88 6.97
CA SER A 446 3.62 8.83 7.93
C SER A 446 2.41 9.24 8.79
N PRO A 447 1.68 8.28 9.40
CA PRO A 447 0.52 8.56 10.24
C PRO A 447 0.81 9.51 11.39
N ALA A 448 1.95 9.34 12.07
CA ALA A 448 2.37 10.22 13.16
C ALA A 448 2.65 11.65 12.67
N MET A 449 3.24 11.80 11.48
CA MET A 449 3.47 13.10 10.84
C MET A 449 2.15 13.78 10.42
N ALA A 450 1.19 13.03 9.89
CA ALA A 450 -0.14 13.56 9.56
C ALA A 450 -0.87 14.03 10.83
N ALA A 451 -0.77 13.28 11.92
CA ALA A 451 -1.30 13.67 13.22
C ALA A 451 -0.61 14.94 13.76
N ALA A 452 0.72 15.05 13.63
CA ALA A 452 1.45 16.26 14.00
C ALA A 452 0.99 17.47 13.17
N ALA A 453 0.81 17.29 11.87
CA ALA A 453 0.28 18.33 10.99
C ALA A 453 -1.15 18.75 11.40
N ALA A 454 -2.01 17.81 11.83
CA ALA A 454 -3.33 18.13 12.34
C ALA A 454 -3.28 19.07 13.56
N VAL A 455 -2.39 18.78 14.52
CA VAL A 455 -2.22 19.56 15.77
C VAL A 455 -1.64 20.93 15.50
N THR A 456 -0.70 21.05 14.58
CA THR A 456 0.01 22.31 14.32
C THR A 456 -0.67 23.20 13.29
N GLY A 457 -1.47 22.63 12.36
CA GLY A 457 -2.05 23.32 11.21
C GLY A 457 -1.06 23.59 10.07
N HIS A 458 0.12 23.02 10.15
CA HIS A 458 1.17 23.06 9.11
C HIS A 458 2.00 21.78 9.14
N LEU A 459 2.84 21.54 8.13
CA LEU A 459 3.76 20.41 8.13
C LEU A 459 4.72 20.54 9.32
N ALA A 460 4.83 19.48 10.13
CA ALA A 460 5.61 19.53 11.38
C ALA A 460 6.30 18.20 11.66
N ASP A 461 7.45 18.26 12.33
CA ASP A 461 8.13 17.08 12.85
C ASP A 461 7.39 16.56 14.10
N MET A 462 6.84 15.33 14.00
CA MET A 462 6.14 14.71 15.11
C MET A 462 7.02 14.55 16.36
N ARG A 463 8.33 14.38 16.20
CA ARG A 463 9.28 14.19 17.30
C ARG A 463 9.32 15.39 18.25
N GLU A 464 9.06 16.60 17.75
CA GLU A 464 8.98 17.79 18.58
C GLU A 464 7.75 17.81 19.50
N LEU A 465 6.66 17.15 19.10
CA LEU A 465 5.43 17.06 19.88
C LEU A 465 5.46 15.95 20.93
N VAL A 466 6.27 14.93 20.75
CA VAL A 466 6.30 13.74 21.61
C VAL A 466 7.61 13.62 22.42
N LYS A 467 8.47 14.66 22.42
CA LYS A 467 9.68 14.69 23.26
C LYS A 467 9.36 14.33 24.71
N GLY A 468 9.98 13.26 25.23
CA GLY A 468 9.75 12.73 26.58
C GLY A 468 8.62 11.73 26.74
N ARG A 469 7.95 11.30 25.63
CA ARG A 469 6.90 10.28 25.65
C ARG A 469 7.18 9.06 24.74
N ILE A 470 8.35 9.03 24.07
CA ILE A 470 8.85 7.89 23.26
C ILE A 470 10.04 7.24 23.96
#